data_76933546149bda71e56b6dd6032c0c6f
#
_entry.id   76933546149bda71e56b6dd6032c0c6f
#
_cell.length_a   1.000
_cell.length_b   1.000
_cell.length_c   1.000
_cell.angle_alpha   90.00
_cell.angle_beta   90.00
_cell.angle_gamma   90.00
#
_symmetry.space_group_name_H-M   'P 1'
#
loop_
_entity.id
_entity.type
_entity.pdbx_description
1 polymer ?
#
loop_
_entity_poly.entity_id
_entity_poly.type
_entity_poly.pdbx_seq_one_letter_code
_entity_poly.pdbx_strand_id
1 'polypeptide(L)'
;MRKNSFEILTATMMGMTYEEVENAVKENAVVLFPVGVVEAHGPHLPLGADIFASLNQAIEIKRCFDDAGRSCVIAPPFYFGGTQAMTRQFAGTFTSAKDTIVASIKEILESLDRFGFQRTVFFNAHGDDVQKKAMLKAIIESNEVLKMKSYWPEYEDDILYQGFKGDEDYLLKIASFQLEGAFDIEKWPEDEFDIHASAFETAMMLDICPDMV
;
A
#
# COMPACT_ATOMS: atom_id res chain seq x y z
N MET A 1 -27.83 -8.41 10.59
CA MET A 1 -27.75 -7.12 9.85
C MET A 1 -26.36 -7.09 9.23
N ARG A 2 -26.22 -7.16 7.91
CA ARG A 2 -24.91 -6.95 7.27
C ARG A 2 -24.50 -5.51 7.60
N LYS A 3 -23.45 -5.33 8.41
CA LYS A 3 -22.75 -4.04 8.50
C LYS A 3 -22.43 -3.60 7.08
N ASN A 4 -22.53 -2.33 6.81
CA ASN A 4 -22.37 -1.72 5.49
C ASN A 4 -21.10 -2.25 4.82
N SER A 5 -21.25 -3.13 3.81
CA SER A 5 -20.12 -3.81 3.14
C SER A 5 -19.18 -2.84 2.38
N PHE A 6 -19.47 -1.55 2.39
CA PHE A 6 -18.67 -0.50 1.73
C PHE A 6 -17.85 0.36 2.71
N GLU A 7 -17.89 0.05 4.01
CA GLU A 7 -17.28 0.89 5.05
C GLU A 7 -15.79 1.15 4.81
N ILE A 8 -15.07 0.12 4.37
CA ILE A 8 -13.64 0.22 4.11
C ILE A 8 -13.32 1.11 2.89
N LEU A 9 -14.15 1.10 1.86
CA LEU A 9 -13.97 1.96 0.69
C LEU A 9 -14.42 3.41 0.95
N THR A 10 -15.40 3.61 1.84
CA THR A 10 -15.86 4.95 2.23
C THR A 10 -14.83 5.72 3.06
N ALA A 11 -13.84 5.05 3.64
CA ALA A 11 -12.69 5.70 4.28
C ALA A 11 -11.71 6.34 3.27
N THR A 12 -11.89 6.06 1.97
CA THR A 12 -11.07 6.60 0.88
C THR A 12 -11.77 7.76 0.17
N MET A 13 -11.09 8.40 -0.79
CA MET A 13 -11.70 9.41 -1.67
C MET A 13 -12.95 8.91 -2.41
N MET A 14 -13.18 7.60 -2.51
CA MET A 14 -14.42 7.05 -3.08
C MET A 14 -15.66 7.41 -2.26
N GLY A 15 -15.51 7.67 -0.97
CA GLY A 15 -16.57 8.13 -0.07
C GLY A 15 -16.71 9.65 -0.01
N MET A 16 -15.86 10.41 -0.69
CA MET A 16 -15.84 11.86 -0.66
C MET A 16 -16.55 12.46 -1.87
N THR A 17 -17.13 13.63 -1.68
CA THR A 17 -17.58 14.51 -2.76
C THR A 17 -16.39 15.27 -3.36
N TYR A 18 -16.56 15.82 -4.56
CA TYR A 18 -15.49 16.64 -5.17
C TYR A 18 -15.15 17.88 -4.31
N GLU A 19 -16.14 18.48 -3.65
CA GLU A 19 -15.95 19.65 -2.77
C GLU A 19 -15.12 19.29 -1.52
N GLU A 20 -15.31 18.11 -0.95
CA GLU A 20 -14.50 17.60 0.17
C GLU A 20 -13.05 17.35 -0.27
N VAL A 21 -12.82 16.85 -1.48
CA VAL A 21 -11.48 16.71 -2.06
C VAL A 21 -10.83 18.08 -2.27
N GLU A 22 -11.55 19.07 -2.80
CA GLU A 22 -11.04 20.46 -2.94
C GLU A 22 -10.67 21.08 -1.59
N ASN A 23 -11.44 20.80 -0.55
CA ASN A 23 -11.13 21.28 0.80
C ASN A 23 -9.88 20.62 1.37
N ALA A 24 -9.71 19.31 1.17
CA ALA A 24 -8.48 18.59 1.55
C ALA A 24 -7.24 19.18 0.84
N VAL A 25 -7.36 19.54 -0.43
CA VAL A 25 -6.28 20.25 -1.17
C VAL A 25 -5.94 21.59 -0.51
N LYS A 26 -6.95 22.40 -0.16
CA LYS A 26 -6.74 23.71 0.52
C LYS A 26 -6.06 23.57 1.88
N GLU A 27 -6.34 22.47 2.57
CA GLU A 27 -5.69 22.09 3.83
C GLU A 27 -4.28 21.52 3.66
N ASN A 28 -3.80 21.42 2.42
CA ASN A 28 -2.50 20.81 2.08
C ASN A 28 -2.39 19.34 2.55
N ALA A 29 -3.48 18.59 2.41
CA ALA A 29 -3.56 17.20 2.82
C ALA A 29 -2.51 16.34 2.09
N VAL A 30 -1.97 15.35 2.81
CA VAL A 30 -1.12 14.30 2.22
C VAL A 30 -2.04 13.21 1.65
N VAL A 31 -1.73 12.73 0.45
CA VAL A 31 -2.44 11.59 -0.13
C VAL A 31 -1.75 10.29 0.30
N LEU A 32 -2.46 9.41 0.97
CA LEU A 32 -2.03 8.05 1.27
C LEU A 32 -2.54 7.14 0.16
N PHE A 33 -1.64 6.45 -0.54
CA PHE A 33 -2.01 5.66 -1.72
C PHE A 33 -1.76 4.17 -1.49
N PRO A 34 -2.79 3.40 -1.11
CA PRO A 34 -2.70 1.95 -0.96
C PRO A 34 -2.52 1.26 -2.32
N VAL A 35 -1.58 0.33 -2.38
CA VAL A 35 -1.27 -0.43 -3.60
C VAL A 35 -1.11 -1.90 -3.22
N GLY A 36 -1.60 -2.78 -4.07
CA GLY A 36 -1.48 -4.23 -3.89
C GLY A 36 -1.91 -4.95 -5.18
N VAL A 37 -2.21 -6.22 -5.05
CA VAL A 37 -2.73 -7.05 -6.14
C VAL A 37 -3.85 -7.95 -5.64
N VAL A 38 -4.73 -8.36 -6.53
CA VAL A 38 -5.70 -9.41 -6.26
C VAL A 38 -5.10 -10.73 -6.73
N GLU A 39 -4.63 -11.56 -5.79
CA GLU A 39 -3.96 -12.83 -6.08
C GLU A 39 -4.30 -13.93 -5.08
N ALA A 40 -4.01 -15.16 -5.45
CA ALA A 40 -4.21 -16.31 -4.57
C ALA A 40 -3.25 -16.28 -3.39
N HIS A 41 -3.77 -16.35 -2.18
CA HIS A 41 -3.06 -16.41 -0.90
C HIS A 41 -3.34 -17.75 -0.18
N GLY A 42 -3.03 -18.85 -0.84
CA GLY A 42 -3.38 -20.17 -0.32
C GLY A 42 -4.91 -20.43 -0.29
N PRO A 43 -5.36 -21.52 0.34
CA PRO A 43 -6.78 -21.86 0.39
C PRO A 43 -7.54 -21.15 1.52
N HIS A 44 -6.86 -20.45 2.40
CA HIS A 44 -7.39 -19.92 3.66
C HIS A 44 -7.48 -18.41 3.72
N LEU A 45 -6.80 -17.66 2.86
CA LEU A 45 -6.86 -16.20 2.83
C LEU A 45 -7.64 -15.71 1.59
N PRO A 46 -8.28 -14.54 1.71
CA PRO A 46 -8.99 -13.92 0.59
C PRO A 46 -7.99 -13.42 -0.46
N LEU A 47 -8.42 -13.41 -1.73
CA LEU A 47 -7.61 -12.92 -2.86
C LEU A 47 -7.16 -11.45 -2.72
N GLY A 48 -7.84 -10.67 -1.90
CA GLY A 48 -7.55 -9.26 -1.68
C GLY A 48 -6.64 -8.97 -0.48
N ALA A 49 -5.94 -9.95 0.07
CA ALA A 49 -5.13 -9.80 1.29
C ALA A 49 -4.19 -8.59 1.22
N ASP A 50 -3.42 -8.44 0.14
CA ASP A 50 -2.51 -7.30 -0.08
C ASP A 50 -3.23 -5.95 -0.05
N ILE A 51 -4.44 -5.90 -0.63
CA ILE A 51 -5.23 -4.66 -0.68
C ILE A 51 -5.76 -4.32 0.70
N PHE A 52 -6.26 -5.31 1.44
CA PHE A 52 -6.75 -5.10 2.80
C PHE A 52 -5.62 -4.67 3.72
N ALA A 53 -4.43 -5.27 3.59
CA ALA A 53 -3.25 -4.90 4.36
C ALA A 53 -2.80 -3.46 4.07
N SER A 54 -2.56 -3.11 2.81
CA SER A 54 -2.11 -1.77 2.42
C SER A 54 -3.14 -0.68 2.75
N LEU A 55 -4.43 -0.98 2.59
CA LEU A 55 -5.51 -0.06 2.94
C LEU A 55 -5.64 0.11 4.46
N ASN A 56 -5.50 -0.98 5.23
CA ASN A 56 -5.50 -0.89 6.69
C ASN A 56 -4.33 -0.06 7.20
N GLN A 57 -3.12 -0.24 6.66
CA GLN A 57 -1.97 0.61 6.97
C GLN A 57 -2.29 2.09 6.72
N ALA A 58 -2.89 2.43 5.57
CA ALA A 58 -3.27 3.81 5.27
C ALA A 58 -4.34 4.35 6.25
N ILE A 59 -5.30 3.52 6.67
CA ILE A 59 -6.32 3.90 7.66
C ILE A 59 -5.68 4.19 9.02
N GLU A 60 -4.78 3.33 9.49
CA GLU A 60 -4.10 3.54 10.78
C GLU A 60 -3.19 4.79 10.74
N ILE A 61 -2.46 5.00 9.65
CA ILE A 61 -1.68 6.23 9.45
C ILE A 61 -2.60 7.45 9.41
N LYS A 62 -3.77 7.36 8.75
CA LYS A 62 -4.74 8.46 8.77
C LYS A 62 -5.19 8.81 10.19
N ARG A 63 -5.44 7.83 11.06
CA ARG A 63 -5.77 8.08 12.47
C ARG A 63 -4.66 8.87 13.18
N CYS A 64 -3.39 8.50 12.95
CA CYS A 64 -2.26 9.23 13.50
C CYS A 64 -2.20 10.69 12.99
N PHE A 65 -2.53 10.93 11.72
CA PHE A 65 -2.63 12.29 11.17
C PHE A 65 -3.75 13.09 11.84
N ASP A 66 -4.93 12.48 12.00
CA ASP A 66 -6.10 13.10 12.63
C ASP A 66 -5.78 13.46 14.09
N ASP A 67 -5.15 12.56 14.85
CA ASP A 67 -4.72 12.79 16.25
C ASP A 67 -3.68 13.92 16.35
N ALA A 68 -2.83 14.07 15.34
CA ALA A 68 -1.84 15.14 15.25
C ALA A 68 -2.42 16.48 14.70
N GLY A 69 -3.73 16.54 14.39
CA GLY A 69 -4.36 17.70 13.78
C GLY A 69 -3.84 18.01 12.37
N ARG A 70 -3.40 17.00 11.62
CA ARG A 70 -2.84 17.11 10.28
C ARG A 70 -3.81 16.51 9.26
N SER A 71 -3.98 17.18 8.13
CA SER A 71 -4.87 16.68 7.07
C SER A 71 -4.21 15.63 6.20
N CYS A 72 -4.89 14.50 6.00
CA CYS A 72 -4.56 13.53 4.97
C CYS A 72 -5.83 12.86 4.43
N VAL A 73 -5.73 12.33 3.22
CA VAL A 73 -6.80 11.58 2.54
C VAL A 73 -6.23 10.28 1.97
N ILE A 74 -7.08 9.27 1.85
CA ILE A 74 -6.69 7.98 1.29
C ILE A 74 -7.19 7.92 -0.14
N ALA A 75 -6.29 7.74 -1.12
CA ALA A 75 -6.67 7.49 -2.51
C ALA A 75 -7.43 6.16 -2.65
N PRO A 76 -8.26 5.99 -3.71
CA PRO A 76 -8.79 4.68 -4.05
C PRO A 76 -7.64 3.67 -4.20
N PRO A 77 -7.74 2.46 -3.64
CA PRO A 77 -6.66 1.48 -3.73
C PRO A 77 -6.36 1.09 -5.17
N PHE A 78 -5.09 0.95 -5.53
CA PHE A 78 -4.67 0.33 -6.77
C PHE A 78 -4.51 -1.18 -6.55
N TYR A 79 -5.36 -1.98 -7.20
CA TYR A 79 -5.45 -3.43 -6.96
C TYR A 79 -5.23 -4.31 -8.20
N PHE A 80 -4.97 -3.72 -9.36
CA PHE A 80 -4.56 -4.45 -10.57
C PHE A 80 -3.05 -4.40 -10.78
N GLY A 81 -2.34 -4.85 -9.75
CA GLY A 81 -0.89 -4.92 -9.73
C GLY A 81 -0.31 -6.05 -10.59
N GLY A 82 0.96 -6.35 -10.37
CA GLY A 82 1.67 -7.38 -11.11
C GLY A 82 2.21 -8.47 -10.21
N THR A 83 1.93 -9.72 -10.56
CA THR A 83 2.55 -10.90 -9.96
C THR A 83 3.13 -11.79 -11.04
N GLN A 84 4.34 -12.32 -10.81
CA GLN A 84 5.07 -13.01 -11.87
C GLN A 84 4.84 -14.50 -11.92
N ALA A 85 5.04 -15.22 -10.86
CA ALA A 85 5.36 -16.61 -11.04
C ALA A 85 4.49 -17.57 -10.25
N MET A 86 4.44 -17.45 -8.94
CA MET A 86 3.89 -18.54 -8.12
C MET A 86 2.36 -18.55 -8.13
N THR A 87 1.74 -17.39 -8.13
CA THR A 87 0.29 -17.27 -7.97
C THR A 87 -0.47 -17.07 -9.27
N ARG A 88 0.21 -16.66 -10.34
CA ARG A 88 -0.39 -16.35 -11.65
C ARG A 88 -1.29 -17.44 -12.25
N GLN A 89 -0.97 -18.69 -11.97
CA GLN A 89 -1.72 -19.85 -12.49
C GLN A 89 -2.99 -20.19 -11.69
N PHE A 90 -3.17 -19.61 -10.51
CA PHE A 90 -4.32 -19.89 -9.67
C PHE A 90 -5.51 -19.02 -10.08
N ALA A 91 -6.71 -19.63 -10.06
CA ALA A 91 -7.95 -18.92 -10.35
C ALA A 91 -8.16 -17.77 -9.38
N GLY A 92 -8.56 -16.61 -9.91
CA GLY A 92 -8.77 -15.40 -9.13
C GLY A 92 -7.55 -14.49 -9.03
N THR A 93 -6.37 -14.91 -9.49
CA THR A 93 -5.19 -14.03 -9.59
C THR A 93 -5.28 -13.19 -10.86
N PHE A 94 -5.22 -11.88 -10.68
CA PHE A 94 -5.13 -10.89 -11.76
C PHE A 94 -3.72 -10.33 -11.80
N THR A 95 -3.14 -10.24 -12.99
CA THR A 95 -1.80 -9.67 -13.15
C THR A 95 -1.75 -8.74 -14.34
N SER A 96 -1.19 -7.56 -14.14
CA SER A 96 -0.94 -6.55 -15.17
C SER A 96 0.53 -6.58 -15.61
N ALA A 97 0.78 -6.21 -16.86
CA ALA A 97 2.14 -6.02 -17.33
C ALA A 97 2.79 -4.81 -16.63
N LYS A 98 4.10 -4.85 -16.42
CA LYS A 98 4.87 -3.78 -15.77
C LYS A 98 4.56 -2.40 -16.38
N ASP A 99 4.59 -2.27 -17.70
CA ASP A 99 4.37 -0.98 -18.36
C ASP A 99 2.93 -0.48 -18.21
N THR A 100 1.94 -1.38 -18.11
CA THR A 100 0.55 -1.03 -17.80
C THR A 100 0.43 -0.47 -16.40
N ILE A 101 1.09 -1.08 -15.42
CA ILE A 101 1.11 -0.61 -14.03
C ILE A 101 1.75 0.78 -13.97
N VAL A 102 2.92 0.95 -14.61
CA VAL A 102 3.61 2.26 -14.68
C VAL A 102 2.69 3.33 -15.25
N ALA A 103 2.08 3.06 -16.42
CA ALA A 103 1.20 4.02 -17.08
C ALA A 103 -0.01 4.38 -16.20
N SER A 104 -0.68 3.38 -15.63
CA SER A 104 -1.85 3.61 -14.79
C SER A 104 -1.53 4.43 -13.54
N ILE A 105 -0.43 4.11 -12.84
CA ILE A 105 -0.01 4.85 -11.65
C ILE A 105 0.35 6.29 -12.02
N LYS A 106 1.08 6.52 -13.13
CA LYS A 106 1.42 7.87 -13.60
C LYS A 106 0.18 8.71 -13.89
N GLU A 107 -0.83 8.16 -14.58
CA GLU A 107 -2.09 8.86 -14.87
C GLU A 107 -2.87 9.21 -13.60
N ILE A 108 -2.82 8.34 -12.58
CA ILE A 108 -3.40 8.62 -11.26
C ILE A 108 -2.63 9.77 -10.58
N LEU A 109 -1.31 9.74 -10.58
CA LEU A 109 -0.47 10.80 -10.00
C LEU A 109 -0.65 12.14 -10.73
N GLU A 110 -0.75 12.14 -12.05
CA GLU A 110 -1.08 13.32 -12.85
C GLU A 110 -2.45 13.91 -12.47
N SER A 111 -3.43 13.06 -12.18
CA SER A 111 -4.74 13.50 -11.71
C SER A 111 -4.67 14.16 -10.34
N LEU A 112 -3.94 13.57 -9.40
CA LEU A 112 -3.74 14.13 -8.06
C LEU A 112 -2.97 15.47 -8.11
N ASP A 113 -1.93 15.57 -8.96
CA ASP A 113 -1.19 16.83 -9.18
C ASP A 113 -2.10 17.92 -9.78
N ARG A 114 -2.92 17.55 -10.76
CA ARG A 114 -3.89 18.47 -11.38
C ARG A 114 -4.95 18.95 -10.39
N PHE A 115 -5.34 18.13 -9.41
CA PHE A 115 -6.25 18.55 -8.33
C PHE A 115 -5.57 19.56 -7.37
N GLY A 116 -4.25 19.57 -7.31
CA GLY A 116 -3.45 20.48 -6.49
C GLY A 116 -2.80 19.86 -5.25
N PHE A 117 -2.86 18.55 -5.08
CA PHE A 117 -2.13 17.88 -4.01
C PHE A 117 -0.62 18.07 -4.18
N GLN A 118 0.10 18.13 -3.05
CA GLN A 118 1.55 18.38 -3.04
C GLN A 118 2.37 17.14 -2.73
N ARG A 119 1.77 16.14 -2.07
CA ARG A 119 2.48 14.95 -1.59
C ARG A 119 1.60 13.72 -1.64
N THR A 120 2.20 12.61 -2.11
CA THR A 120 1.60 11.27 -2.09
C THR A 120 2.57 10.30 -1.44
N VAL A 121 2.07 9.44 -0.57
CA VAL A 121 2.85 8.38 0.09
C VAL A 121 2.23 7.03 -0.28
N PHE A 122 3.04 6.15 -0.83
CA PHE A 122 2.62 4.82 -1.27
C PHE A 122 2.67 3.82 -0.11
N PHE A 123 1.68 2.96 -0.02
CA PHE A 123 1.65 1.81 0.89
C PHE A 123 1.44 0.56 0.07
N ASN A 124 2.45 -0.30 0.01
CA ASN A 124 2.43 -1.52 -0.78
C ASN A 124 2.64 -2.74 0.13
N ALA A 125 1.67 -3.64 0.17
CA ALA A 125 1.76 -4.88 0.93
C ALA A 125 2.13 -6.10 0.07
N HIS A 126 2.41 -5.90 -1.25
CA HIS A 126 2.74 -6.96 -2.19
C HIS A 126 4.24 -7.03 -2.48
N GLY A 127 4.84 -8.19 -2.27
CA GLY A 127 6.30 -8.37 -2.33
C GLY A 127 6.89 -8.55 -3.72
N ASP A 128 6.09 -8.73 -4.79
CA ASP A 128 6.59 -9.09 -6.12
C ASP A 128 7.41 -7.96 -6.78
N ASP A 129 8.53 -8.35 -7.35
CA ASP A 129 9.49 -7.46 -8.00
C ASP A 129 8.92 -6.67 -9.18
N VAL A 130 7.96 -7.26 -9.93
CA VAL A 130 7.32 -6.55 -11.05
C VAL A 130 6.56 -5.35 -10.54
N GLN A 131 5.79 -5.53 -9.47
CA GLN A 131 5.03 -4.45 -8.85
C GLN A 131 5.95 -3.40 -8.26
N LYS A 132 6.90 -3.80 -7.40
CA LYS A 132 7.85 -2.85 -6.77
C LYS A 132 8.59 -2.04 -7.81
N LYS A 133 9.15 -2.68 -8.84
CA LYS A 133 9.86 -2.00 -9.93
C LYS A 133 8.97 -1.11 -10.78
N ALA A 134 7.70 -1.48 -10.98
CA ALA A 134 6.75 -0.63 -11.69
C ALA A 134 6.39 0.62 -10.88
N MET A 135 6.08 0.46 -9.60
CA MET A 135 5.79 1.57 -8.70
C MET A 135 6.95 2.54 -8.59
N LEU A 136 8.16 2.03 -8.33
CA LEU A 136 9.36 2.87 -8.26
C LEU A 136 9.59 3.65 -9.54
N LYS A 137 9.47 3.00 -10.70
CA LYS A 137 9.58 3.68 -11.99
C LYS A 137 8.54 4.79 -12.13
N ALA A 138 7.29 4.53 -11.76
CA ALA A 138 6.24 5.53 -11.81
C ALA A 138 6.51 6.71 -10.86
N ILE A 139 6.97 6.46 -9.63
CA ILE A 139 7.34 7.48 -8.65
C ILE A 139 8.47 8.36 -9.21
N ILE A 140 9.56 7.75 -9.67
CA ILE A 140 10.74 8.47 -10.17
C ILE A 140 10.35 9.35 -11.35
N GLU A 141 9.73 8.78 -12.40
CA GLU A 141 9.36 9.52 -13.61
C GLU A 141 8.32 10.62 -13.32
N SER A 142 7.38 10.38 -12.41
CA SER A 142 6.40 11.41 -12.03
C SER A 142 7.03 12.53 -11.22
N ASN A 143 7.96 12.22 -10.32
CA ASN A 143 8.66 13.22 -9.53
C ASN A 143 9.54 14.16 -10.37
N GLU A 144 9.99 13.72 -11.56
CA GLU A 144 10.74 14.57 -12.49
C GLU A 144 9.85 15.64 -13.15
N VAL A 145 8.58 15.35 -13.41
CA VAL A 145 7.72 16.20 -14.26
C VAL A 145 6.54 16.86 -13.52
N LEU A 146 6.06 16.26 -12.40
CA LEU A 146 4.96 16.79 -11.62
C LEU A 146 5.45 17.74 -10.51
N LYS A 147 4.56 18.66 -10.10
CA LYS A 147 4.80 19.52 -8.92
C LYS A 147 4.64 18.70 -7.64
N MET A 148 3.63 17.85 -7.59
CA MET A 148 3.43 16.90 -6.50
C MET A 148 4.61 15.93 -6.40
N LYS A 149 5.04 15.62 -5.18
CA LYS A 149 6.08 14.62 -4.93
C LYS A 149 5.48 13.36 -4.32
N SER A 150 5.93 12.24 -4.83
CA SER A 150 5.53 10.91 -4.42
C SER A 150 6.66 10.24 -3.66
N TYR A 151 6.32 9.54 -2.59
CA TYR A 151 7.27 8.94 -1.67
C TYR A 151 6.96 7.47 -1.42
N TRP A 152 8.02 6.71 -1.16
CA TRP A 152 7.98 5.32 -0.69
C TRP A 152 8.50 5.25 0.74
N PRO A 153 7.70 4.84 1.73
CA PRO A 153 8.17 4.59 3.08
C PRO A 153 8.82 3.20 3.19
N GLU A 154 9.99 3.13 3.82
CA GLU A 154 10.69 1.86 4.08
C GLU A 154 11.38 1.90 5.44
N TYR A 155 11.42 0.76 6.13
CA TYR A 155 12.14 0.63 7.39
C TYR A 155 13.64 0.70 7.18
N GLU A 156 14.36 1.37 8.08
CA GLU A 156 15.81 1.58 7.96
C GLU A 156 16.58 0.26 7.82
N ASP A 157 16.14 -0.80 8.53
CA ASP A 157 16.78 -2.11 8.49
C ASP A 157 16.54 -2.85 7.17
N ASP A 158 15.46 -2.53 6.46
CA ASP A 158 15.06 -3.19 5.23
C ASP A 158 15.51 -2.45 3.95
N ILE A 159 16.00 -1.22 4.09
CA ILE A 159 16.37 -0.37 2.94
C ILE A 159 17.27 -1.11 1.94
N LEU A 160 18.36 -1.70 2.42
CA LEU A 160 19.32 -2.41 1.56
C LEU A 160 18.74 -3.72 1.02
N TYR A 161 17.96 -4.44 1.84
CA TYR A 161 17.29 -5.67 1.43
C TYR A 161 16.27 -5.43 0.32
N GLN A 162 15.55 -4.31 0.39
CA GLN A 162 14.61 -3.89 -0.64
C GLN A 162 15.27 -3.30 -1.90
N GLY A 163 16.60 -3.13 -1.89
CA GLY A 163 17.38 -2.66 -3.02
C GLY A 163 17.51 -1.15 -3.14
N PHE A 164 17.19 -0.41 -2.09
CA PHE A 164 17.47 1.03 -2.00
C PHE A 164 18.91 1.30 -1.55
N LYS A 165 19.43 2.47 -1.90
CA LYS A 165 20.73 2.94 -1.43
C LYS A 165 20.63 3.67 -0.09
N GLY A 166 19.44 4.22 0.20
CA GLY A 166 19.13 4.93 1.42
C GLY A 166 19.32 6.44 1.34
N ASP A 167 19.66 6.99 0.18
CA ASP A 167 19.81 8.42 -0.07
C ASP A 167 18.89 8.96 -1.18
N GLU A 168 17.93 8.15 -1.61
CA GLU A 168 16.96 8.54 -2.62
C GLU A 168 15.98 9.59 -2.09
N ASP A 169 15.75 10.66 -2.87
CA ASP A 169 14.87 11.77 -2.52
C ASP A 169 13.41 11.37 -2.31
N TYR A 170 12.98 10.26 -2.90
CA TYR A 170 11.63 9.72 -2.78
C TYR A 170 11.48 8.72 -1.62
N LEU A 171 12.56 8.35 -0.94
CA LEU A 171 12.53 7.37 0.14
C LEU A 171 12.22 8.06 1.47
N LEU A 172 11.15 7.64 2.15
CA LEU A 172 10.87 8.02 3.51
C LEU A 172 11.38 6.92 4.45
N LYS A 173 12.44 7.21 5.18
CA LYS A 173 12.99 6.27 6.17
C LYS A 173 12.11 6.23 7.40
N ILE A 174 11.67 5.04 7.75
CA ILE A 174 10.92 4.76 8.97
C ILE A 174 11.87 4.10 9.95
N ALA A 175 12.00 4.68 11.14
CA ALA A 175 12.79 4.05 12.19
C ALA A 175 12.27 2.65 12.49
N SER A 176 13.17 1.67 12.44
CA SER A 176 12.82 0.31 12.84
C SER A 176 12.51 0.30 14.33
N PHE A 177 11.39 -0.30 14.70
CA PHE A 177 11.05 -0.50 16.09
C PHE A 177 11.04 -2.00 16.40
N GLN A 178 11.73 -2.36 17.46
CA GLN A 178 11.65 -3.71 18.00
C GLN A 178 10.38 -3.78 18.85
N LEU A 179 9.46 -4.66 18.49
CA LEU A 179 8.35 -5.04 19.36
C LEU A 179 8.92 -5.91 20.50
N GLU A 180 9.43 -5.27 21.55
CA GLU A 180 9.91 -6.01 22.72
C GLU A 180 8.79 -6.92 23.27
N GLY A 181 9.01 -8.23 23.18
CA GLY A 181 8.12 -9.26 23.74
C GLY A 181 6.91 -9.64 22.89
N ALA A 182 6.71 -9.06 21.71
CA ALA A 182 5.55 -9.41 20.86
C ALA A 182 5.76 -10.69 20.05
N PHE A 183 6.99 -11.02 19.70
CA PHE A 183 7.36 -12.26 19.00
C PHE A 183 8.54 -12.92 19.67
N ASP A 184 8.39 -14.16 20.06
CA ASP A 184 9.49 -15.02 20.47
C ASP A 184 10.15 -15.57 19.18
N ILE A 185 11.04 -14.76 18.60
CA ILE A 185 11.76 -15.10 17.35
C ILE A 185 12.52 -16.42 17.48
N GLU A 186 12.94 -16.80 18.70
CA GLU A 186 13.61 -18.08 18.95
C GLU A 186 12.69 -19.30 18.77
N LYS A 187 11.36 -19.09 18.74
CA LYS A 187 10.36 -20.15 18.50
C LYS A 187 9.86 -20.19 17.06
N TRP A 188 10.25 -19.23 16.22
CA TRP A 188 9.93 -19.27 14.79
C TRP A 188 10.83 -20.34 14.16
N PRO A 189 10.28 -21.29 13.40
CA PRO A 189 11.11 -22.29 12.72
C PRO A 189 12.11 -21.59 11.78
N GLU A 190 13.41 -21.80 12.02
CA GLU A 190 14.50 -21.17 11.23
C GLU A 190 14.44 -21.50 9.74
N ASP A 191 13.68 -22.53 9.35
CA ASP A 191 13.57 -23.05 7.99
C ASP A 191 12.26 -22.64 7.28
N GLU A 192 11.36 -21.88 7.91
CA GLU A 192 10.13 -21.45 7.26
C GLU A 192 10.33 -20.10 6.58
N PHE A 193 10.31 -20.18 5.26
CA PHE A 193 10.35 -19.01 4.37
C PHE A 193 8.97 -18.34 4.37
N ASP A 194 8.78 -17.39 5.25
CA ASP A 194 7.52 -16.64 5.43
C ASP A 194 7.37 -15.53 4.37
N ILE A 195 7.08 -15.93 3.11
CA ILE A 195 7.02 -14.97 2.00
C ILE A 195 5.59 -14.67 1.55
N HIS A 196 4.71 -15.69 1.54
CA HIS A 196 3.41 -15.56 0.87
C HIS A 196 2.39 -16.53 1.45
N ALA A 197 1.17 -16.04 1.70
CA ALA A 197 0.11 -16.77 2.40
C ALA A 197 0.57 -17.34 3.76
N SER A 198 1.42 -16.62 4.42
CA SER A 198 2.23 -16.99 5.57
C SER A 198 1.46 -16.87 6.90
N ALA A 199 2.11 -17.31 7.97
CA ALA A 199 1.58 -17.11 9.33
C ALA A 199 1.44 -15.62 9.66
N PHE A 200 2.36 -14.77 9.18
CA PHE A 200 2.30 -13.31 9.36
C PHE A 200 1.08 -12.71 8.65
N GLU A 201 0.90 -13.01 7.37
CA GLU A 201 -0.25 -12.52 6.59
C GLU A 201 -1.57 -13.05 7.15
N THR A 202 -1.59 -14.31 7.61
CA THR A 202 -2.75 -14.91 8.26
C THR A 202 -3.09 -14.17 9.55
N ALA A 203 -2.12 -13.89 10.41
CA ALA A 203 -2.32 -13.15 11.66
C ALA A 203 -2.84 -11.73 11.39
N MET A 204 -2.27 -11.06 10.40
CA MET A 204 -2.70 -9.74 9.96
C MET A 204 -4.15 -9.76 9.46
N MET A 205 -4.52 -10.74 8.64
CA MET A 205 -5.89 -10.87 8.13
C MET A 205 -6.89 -11.24 9.20
N LEU A 206 -6.50 -12.04 10.20
CA LEU A 206 -7.34 -12.33 11.38
C LEU A 206 -7.63 -11.08 12.22
N ASP A 207 -6.71 -10.12 12.25
CA ASP A 207 -6.93 -8.81 12.89
C ASP A 207 -7.83 -7.89 12.05
N ILE A 208 -7.55 -7.79 10.74
CA ILE A 208 -8.25 -6.86 9.84
C ILE A 208 -9.66 -7.36 9.46
N CYS A 209 -9.76 -8.62 9.07
CA CYS A 209 -10.97 -9.23 8.49
C CYS A 209 -11.14 -10.70 8.94
N PRO A 210 -11.35 -10.98 10.23
CA PRO A 210 -11.41 -12.36 10.75
C PRO A 210 -12.49 -13.24 10.09
N ASP A 211 -13.55 -12.63 9.61
CA ASP A 211 -14.64 -13.36 8.92
C ASP A 211 -14.27 -13.85 7.51
N MET A 212 -13.07 -13.52 7.02
CA MET A 212 -12.57 -13.88 5.67
C MET A 212 -11.44 -14.93 5.69
N VAL A 213 -11.04 -15.37 6.89
CA VAL A 213 -9.93 -16.34 7.10
C VAL A 213 -10.48 -17.73 7.43
#